data_064bd6b825693b6f91fe803fbafeb62e
#
_entry.id   064bd6b825693b6f91fe803fbafeb62e
#
_cell.length_a   1.000
_cell.length_b   1.000
_cell.length_c   1.000
_cell.angle_alpha   90.00
_cell.angle_beta   90.00
_cell.angle_gamma   90.00
#
_symmetry.space_group_name_H-M   'P 1'
#
loop_
_entity.id
_entity.type
_entity.pdbx_description
1 polymer ?
#
loop_
_entity_poly.entity_id
_entity_poly.type
_entity_poly.pdbx_seq_one_letter_code
_entity_poly.pdbx_strand_id
1 'polypeptide(L)'
;FTARTVVVEKGNFSKKLMRWQKIADEAVKQCKRGIIPQIEDAIKMPEVIRRFAGFDLVLFPYENEDGTTIKEVLRPLAGGSYAETSTAAGNAGKSARPENIAIIIGPEGGFSEKEAQQIVEAGGKSVSLGKTTLRTETAGLAAIAMTLYELEL
;
A
#
# COMPACT_ATOMS: atom_id res chain seq x y z
N PHE A 1 10.49 0.28 -11.02
CA PHE A 1 11.17 1.58 -11.11
C PHE A 1 10.15 2.63 -11.56
N THR A 2 10.12 3.77 -10.89
CA THR A 2 9.34 4.96 -11.23
C THR A 2 10.23 5.95 -12.01
N ALA A 3 9.61 6.96 -12.64
CA ALA A 3 10.35 7.98 -13.41
C ALA A 3 11.33 8.80 -12.54
N ARG A 4 11.07 8.89 -11.24
CA ARG A 4 11.87 9.67 -10.28
C ARG A 4 12.77 8.81 -9.38
N THR A 5 12.86 7.51 -9.64
CA THR A 5 13.77 6.63 -8.89
C THR A 5 15.23 6.90 -9.29
N VAL A 6 16.09 7.12 -8.31
CA VAL A 6 17.54 7.17 -8.54
C VAL A 6 18.00 5.82 -9.10
N VAL A 7 18.70 5.83 -10.25
CA VAL A 7 19.14 4.62 -10.93
C VAL A 7 20.08 3.83 -10.02
N VAL A 8 19.68 2.61 -9.67
CA VAL A 8 20.52 1.68 -8.92
C VAL A 8 21.27 0.81 -9.92
N GLU A 9 22.59 0.75 -9.84
CA GLU A 9 23.42 -0.12 -10.69
C GLU A 9 22.96 -1.59 -10.53
N LYS A 10 22.67 -2.24 -11.65
CA LYS A 10 22.14 -3.63 -11.69
C LYS A 10 23.01 -4.63 -10.91
N GLY A 11 24.33 -4.48 -10.93
CA GLY A 11 25.26 -5.40 -10.24
C GLY A 11 25.19 -5.34 -8.70
N ASN A 12 24.65 -4.24 -8.13
CA ASN A 12 24.55 -4.06 -6.68
C ASN A 12 23.17 -4.43 -6.14
N PHE A 13 22.18 -4.60 -7.01
CA PHE A 13 20.80 -4.82 -6.62
C PHE A 13 20.59 -6.23 -6.03
N SER A 14 21.14 -7.27 -6.64
CA SER A 14 21.04 -8.65 -6.14
C SER A 14 21.60 -8.82 -4.72
N LYS A 15 22.72 -8.15 -4.42
CA LYS A 15 23.30 -8.14 -3.07
C LYS A 15 22.38 -7.43 -2.07
N LYS A 16 21.71 -6.35 -2.50
CA LYS A 16 20.72 -5.65 -1.66
C LYS A 16 19.51 -6.51 -1.39
N LEU A 17 18.98 -7.23 -2.39
CA LEU A 17 17.84 -8.15 -2.21
C LEU A 17 18.15 -9.23 -1.18
N MET A 18 19.31 -9.89 -1.28
CA MET A 18 19.72 -10.90 -0.30
C MET A 18 19.82 -10.33 1.12
N ARG A 19 20.35 -9.11 1.25
CA ARG A 19 20.44 -8.43 2.54
C ARG A 19 19.05 -8.11 3.10
N TRP A 20 18.15 -7.59 2.28
CA TRP A 20 16.78 -7.25 2.69
C TRP A 20 15.98 -8.50 3.05
N GLN A 21 16.13 -9.60 2.29
CA GLN A 21 15.51 -10.87 2.65
C GLN A 21 15.98 -11.36 4.01
N LYS A 22 17.28 -11.29 4.28
CA LYS A 22 17.81 -11.67 5.59
C LYS A 22 17.22 -10.83 6.75
N ILE A 23 17.02 -9.53 6.52
CA ILE A 23 16.37 -8.65 7.50
C ILE A 23 14.91 -9.10 7.73
N ALA A 24 14.17 -9.43 6.67
CA ALA A 24 12.80 -9.94 6.77
C ALA A 24 12.75 -11.26 7.55
N ASP A 25 13.66 -12.18 7.28
CA ASP A 25 13.76 -13.47 7.97
C ASP A 25 14.00 -13.29 9.49
N GLU A 26 14.91 -12.41 9.86
CA GLU A 26 15.19 -12.11 11.27
C GLU A 26 14.02 -11.40 11.97
N ALA A 27 13.36 -10.48 11.28
CA ALA A 27 12.18 -9.80 11.82
C ALA A 27 11.04 -10.79 12.11
N VAL A 28 10.81 -11.76 11.22
CA VAL A 28 9.78 -12.79 11.41
C VAL A 28 10.07 -13.67 12.66
N LYS A 29 11.31 -14.04 12.89
CA LYS A 29 11.70 -14.78 14.10
C LYS A 29 11.38 -13.99 15.37
N GLN A 30 11.68 -12.69 15.35
CA GLN A 30 11.44 -11.80 16.50
C GLN A 30 9.95 -11.59 16.77
N CYS A 31 9.12 -11.36 15.75
CA CYS A 31 7.70 -11.08 15.91
C CYS A 31 6.80 -12.32 15.89
N LYS A 32 7.38 -13.53 15.77
CA LYS A 32 6.69 -14.83 15.74
C LYS A 32 5.62 -14.96 14.63
N ARG A 33 5.82 -14.28 13.52
CA ARG A 33 4.94 -14.39 12.36
C ARG A 33 5.09 -15.75 11.69
N GLY A 34 3.98 -16.37 11.24
CA GLY A 34 4.00 -17.67 10.56
C GLY A 34 4.43 -17.60 9.09
N ILE A 35 4.45 -16.38 8.49
CA ILE A 35 4.74 -16.18 7.07
C ILE A 35 5.94 -15.25 6.93
N ILE A 36 6.94 -15.66 6.18
CA ILE A 36 8.13 -14.86 5.86
C ILE A 36 7.80 -13.99 4.63
N PRO A 37 7.86 -12.64 4.75
CA PRO A 37 7.70 -11.76 3.60
C PRO A 37 8.78 -12.02 2.55
N GLN A 38 8.41 -12.13 1.30
CA GLN A 38 9.33 -12.32 0.19
C GLN A 38 9.73 -10.97 -0.41
N ILE A 39 11.03 -10.75 -0.55
CA ILE A 39 11.59 -9.58 -1.22
C ILE A 39 11.78 -9.93 -2.70
N GLU A 40 10.96 -9.36 -3.54
CA GLU A 40 11.01 -9.62 -4.98
C GLU A 40 11.97 -8.68 -5.71
N ASP A 41 12.36 -9.08 -6.92
CA ASP A 41 13.19 -8.25 -7.80
C ASP A 41 12.43 -7.01 -8.27
N ALA A 42 13.19 -6.02 -8.74
CA ALA A 42 12.60 -4.79 -9.24
C ALA A 42 11.84 -5.03 -10.54
N ILE A 43 10.61 -4.55 -10.58
CA ILE A 43 9.73 -4.62 -11.74
C ILE A 43 9.40 -3.20 -12.24
N LYS A 44 8.93 -3.10 -13.48
CA LYS A 44 8.49 -1.84 -14.08
C LYS A 44 7.04 -1.53 -13.73
N MET A 45 6.65 -0.27 -13.79
CA MET A 45 5.28 0.19 -13.48
C MET A 45 4.17 -0.58 -14.23
N PRO A 46 4.26 -0.88 -15.53
CA PRO A 46 3.24 -1.68 -16.21
C PRO A 46 3.06 -3.08 -15.62
N GLU A 47 4.12 -3.67 -15.07
CA GLU A 47 4.05 -4.97 -14.38
C GLU A 47 3.39 -4.84 -13.01
N VAL A 48 3.70 -3.77 -12.25
CA VAL A 48 3.02 -3.45 -11.00
C VAL A 48 1.51 -3.34 -11.20
N ILE A 49 1.10 -2.57 -12.21
CA ILE A 49 -0.31 -2.36 -12.56
C ILE A 49 -1.01 -3.67 -12.93
N ARG A 50 -0.36 -4.55 -13.71
CA ARG A 50 -0.93 -5.86 -14.06
C ARG A 50 -1.22 -6.72 -12.83
N ARG A 51 -0.42 -6.60 -11.78
CA ARG A 51 -0.60 -7.34 -10.53
C ARG A 51 -1.80 -6.88 -9.70
N PHE A 52 -2.39 -5.70 -9.98
CA PHE A 52 -3.55 -5.20 -9.26
C PHE A 52 -4.74 -6.15 -9.29
N ALA A 53 -4.91 -6.89 -10.38
CA ALA A 53 -5.98 -7.89 -10.53
C ALA A 53 -5.91 -9.04 -9.48
N GLY A 54 -4.79 -9.22 -8.81
CA GLY A 54 -4.60 -10.21 -7.74
C GLY A 54 -4.88 -9.70 -6.33
N PHE A 55 -5.31 -8.43 -6.19
CA PHE A 55 -5.59 -7.82 -4.90
C PHE A 55 -7.04 -7.35 -4.82
N ASP A 56 -7.65 -7.52 -3.65
CA ASP A 56 -9.00 -7.04 -3.37
C ASP A 56 -9.04 -5.52 -3.15
N LEU A 57 -7.92 -4.97 -2.70
CA LEU A 57 -7.73 -3.54 -2.45
C LEU A 57 -6.31 -3.12 -2.78
N VAL A 58 -6.16 -2.04 -3.52
CA VAL A 58 -4.88 -1.39 -3.79
C VAL A 58 -4.91 0.01 -3.19
N LEU A 59 -4.17 0.23 -2.11
CA LEU A 59 -4.01 1.53 -1.46
C LEU A 59 -2.82 2.26 -2.07
N PHE A 60 -3.03 3.50 -2.41
CA PHE A 60 -2.04 4.38 -2.99
C PHE A 60 -1.89 5.66 -2.15
N PRO A 61 -1.11 5.63 -1.06
CA PRO A 61 -0.74 6.85 -0.34
C PRO A 61 -0.04 7.84 -1.25
N TYR A 62 -0.68 8.99 -1.49
CA TYR A 62 -0.20 9.99 -2.44
C TYR A 62 -0.12 11.36 -1.78
N GLU A 63 1.00 12.04 -1.94
CA GLU A 63 1.29 13.32 -1.28
C GLU A 63 0.37 14.48 -1.69
N ASN A 64 -0.23 14.40 -2.88
CA ASN A 64 -1.16 15.40 -3.39
C ASN A 64 -2.64 14.99 -3.20
N GLU A 65 -2.91 13.98 -2.37
CA GLU A 65 -4.29 13.58 -2.04
C GLU A 65 -4.76 14.30 -0.78
N ASP A 66 -5.66 15.27 -0.96
CA ASP A 66 -6.20 16.11 0.12
C ASP A 66 -7.65 15.75 0.49
N GLY A 67 -8.33 14.96 -0.36
CA GLY A 67 -9.78 14.72 -0.27
C GLY A 67 -10.15 13.45 0.49
N THR A 68 -9.38 12.37 0.31
CA THR A 68 -9.74 11.04 0.80
C THR A 68 -8.68 10.50 1.76
N THR A 69 -9.06 10.22 2.99
CA THR A 69 -8.17 9.62 3.98
C THR A 69 -8.14 8.09 3.86
N ILE A 70 -7.04 7.47 4.25
CA ILE A 70 -6.93 6.00 4.33
C ILE A 70 -8.03 5.41 5.23
N LYS A 71 -8.40 6.11 6.28
CA LYS A 71 -9.47 5.70 7.20
C LYS A 71 -10.84 5.65 6.52
N GLU A 72 -11.18 6.63 5.68
CA GLU A 72 -12.45 6.66 4.95
C GLU A 72 -12.56 5.50 3.95
N VAL A 73 -11.46 5.05 3.39
CA VAL A 73 -11.43 3.88 2.49
C VAL A 73 -11.54 2.56 3.27
N LEU A 74 -10.85 2.44 4.40
CA LEU A 74 -10.76 1.18 5.14
C LEU A 74 -11.96 0.93 6.05
N ARG A 75 -12.50 1.97 6.70
CA ARG A 75 -13.57 1.82 7.69
C ARG A 75 -14.83 1.09 7.18
N PRO A 76 -15.32 1.33 5.96
CA PRO A 76 -16.46 0.57 5.42
C PRO A 76 -16.15 -0.91 5.18
N LEU A 77 -14.86 -1.27 5.09
CA LEU A 77 -14.38 -2.63 4.81
C LEU A 77 -14.07 -3.42 6.09
N ALA A 78 -14.07 -2.78 7.25
CA ALA A 78 -13.73 -3.39 8.53
C ALA A 78 -14.79 -4.38 9.07
N GLY A 79 -15.89 -4.62 8.35
CA GLY A 79 -16.86 -5.72 8.54
C GLY A 79 -17.27 -6.03 9.97
N GLY A 80 -17.65 -5.03 10.78
CA GLY A 80 -18.14 -5.29 12.12
C GLY A 80 -18.40 -4.04 12.93
N SER A 81 -19.63 -3.89 13.43
CA SER A 81 -20.05 -3.14 14.63
C SER A 81 -19.94 -1.61 14.68
N TYR A 82 -19.32 -0.91 13.75
CA TYR A 82 -19.32 0.57 13.75
C TYR A 82 -20.25 1.20 12.70
N ALA A 83 -21.19 0.44 12.16
CA ALA A 83 -22.20 0.92 11.21
C ALA A 83 -23.42 1.53 11.93
N GLU A 84 -23.20 2.35 12.96
CA GLU A 84 -24.25 3.21 13.50
C GLU A 84 -23.83 4.68 13.32
N THR A 85 -24.50 5.30 12.40
CA THR A 85 -24.67 6.74 12.09
C THR A 85 -24.05 7.23 10.78
N SER A 86 -24.61 6.78 9.64
CA SER A 86 -24.89 7.72 8.54
C SER A 86 -25.94 7.13 7.61
N THR A 87 -27.15 7.69 7.71
CA THR A 87 -28.27 7.51 6.78
C THR A 87 -27.88 8.05 5.39
N ALA A 88 -27.53 7.19 4.48
CA ALA A 88 -27.67 7.43 3.05
C ALA A 88 -27.97 6.08 2.39
N ALA A 89 -29.20 5.95 1.92
CA ALA A 89 -29.74 4.78 1.24
C ALA A 89 -28.96 4.47 -0.04
N GLY A 90 -28.66 3.20 -0.26
CA GLY A 90 -28.25 2.73 -1.59
C GLY A 90 -27.26 1.56 -1.55
N ASN A 91 -27.79 0.34 -1.65
CA ASN A 91 -27.04 -0.92 -1.88
C ASN A 91 -26.09 -1.39 -0.77
N ALA A 92 -26.65 -1.98 0.26
CA ALA A 92 -25.95 -2.83 1.22
C ALA A 92 -25.62 -4.22 0.61
N GLY A 93 -24.68 -4.26 -0.34
CA GLY A 93 -23.88 -5.46 -0.57
C GLY A 93 -22.93 -5.56 0.64
N LYS A 94 -22.93 -6.70 1.35
CA LYS A 94 -21.90 -6.99 2.36
C LYS A 94 -20.54 -6.78 1.71
N SER A 95 -19.85 -5.68 2.05
CA SER A 95 -18.45 -5.48 1.67
C SER A 95 -17.66 -6.54 2.44
N ALA A 96 -17.30 -7.61 1.75
CA ALA A 96 -16.43 -8.62 2.34
C ALA A 96 -15.10 -7.93 2.67
N ARG A 97 -14.57 -8.22 3.86
CA ARG A 97 -13.25 -7.75 4.27
C ARG A 97 -12.20 -8.17 3.22
N PRO A 98 -11.34 -7.27 2.75
CA PRO A 98 -10.34 -7.63 1.77
C PRO A 98 -9.32 -8.59 2.39
N GLU A 99 -9.02 -9.68 1.69
CA GLU A 99 -8.03 -10.68 2.13
C GLU A 99 -6.63 -10.33 1.63
N ASN A 100 -6.55 -9.75 0.43
CA ASN A 100 -5.29 -9.39 -0.23
C ASN A 100 -5.25 -7.89 -0.50
N ILE A 101 -4.36 -7.19 0.19
CA ILE A 101 -4.22 -5.74 0.10
C ILE A 101 -2.82 -5.38 -0.42
N ALA A 102 -2.74 -4.59 -1.48
CA ALA A 102 -1.51 -3.96 -1.91
C ALA A 102 -1.42 -2.52 -1.38
N ILE A 103 -0.23 -2.10 -0.97
CA ILE A 103 0.07 -0.71 -0.60
C ILE A 103 1.23 -0.23 -1.47
N ILE A 104 1.02 0.85 -2.21
CA ILE A 104 2.01 1.41 -3.14
C ILE A 104 2.60 2.67 -2.54
N ILE A 105 3.88 2.63 -2.22
CA ILE A 105 4.61 3.77 -1.67
C ILE A 105 5.58 4.32 -2.70
N GLY A 106 5.59 5.64 -2.87
CA GLY A 106 6.48 6.34 -3.78
C GLY A 106 7.93 6.38 -3.28
N PRO A 107 8.90 6.58 -4.20
CA PRO A 107 10.26 6.92 -3.84
C PRO A 107 10.33 8.33 -3.21
N GLU A 108 11.51 8.75 -2.79
CA GLU A 108 11.74 10.07 -2.16
C GLU A 108 11.33 11.25 -3.07
N GLY A 109 11.39 11.08 -4.37
CA GLY A 109 10.93 12.06 -5.36
C GLY A 109 9.44 11.96 -5.71
N GLY A 110 8.68 11.08 -5.04
CA GLY A 110 7.27 10.81 -5.33
C GLY A 110 7.01 10.15 -6.68
N PHE A 111 5.77 10.08 -7.08
CA PHE A 111 5.34 9.67 -8.41
C PHE A 111 5.21 10.89 -9.33
N SER A 112 5.43 10.73 -10.63
CA SER A 112 4.99 11.71 -11.61
C SER A 112 3.45 11.69 -11.70
N GLU A 113 2.85 12.80 -12.13
CA GLU A 113 1.39 12.87 -12.31
C GLU A 113 0.86 11.77 -13.24
N LYS A 114 1.62 11.45 -14.30
CA LYS A 114 1.29 10.38 -15.24
C LYS A 114 1.28 9.00 -14.56
N GLU A 115 2.25 8.71 -13.70
CA GLU A 115 2.30 7.45 -12.95
C GLU A 115 1.17 7.38 -11.94
N ALA A 116 0.89 8.47 -11.22
CA ALA A 116 -0.21 8.54 -10.27
C ALA A 116 -1.56 8.30 -10.98
N GLN A 117 -1.78 8.94 -12.12
CA GLN A 117 -2.97 8.76 -12.94
C GLN A 117 -3.11 7.29 -13.39
N GLN A 118 -2.05 6.66 -13.88
CA GLN A 118 -2.06 5.25 -14.27
C GLN A 118 -2.43 4.30 -13.12
N ILE A 119 -1.93 4.59 -11.91
CA ILE A 119 -2.27 3.79 -10.72
C ILE A 119 -3.76 3.93 -10.40
N VAL A 120 -4.31 5.14 -10.42
CA VAL A 120 -5.72 5.40 -10.12
C VAL A 120 -6.64 4.80 -11.19
N GLU A 121 -6.32 4.98 -12.47
CA GLU A 121 -7.08 4.39 -13.60
C GLU A 121 -7.10 2.87 -13.54
N ALA A 122 -6.05 2.25 -13.03
CA ALA A 122 -5.96 0.80 -12.84
C ALA A 122 -6.69 0.29 -11.58
N GLY A 123 -7.36 1.16 -10.82
CA GLY A 123 -8.14 0.81 -9.63
C GLY A 123 -7.45 1.07 -8.29
N GLY A 124 -6.26 1.63 -8.29
CA GLY A 124 -5.60 2.08 -7.07
C GLY A 124 -6.38 3.21 -6.39
N LYS A 125 -6.61 3.08 -5.08
CA LYS A 125 -7.30 4.07 -4.27
C LYS A 125 -6.27 5.08 -3.74
N SER A 126 -6.29 6.31 -4.30
CA SER A 126 -5.52 7.42 -3.77
C SER A 126 -5.99 7.77 -2.37
N VAL A 127 -5.07 7.86 -1.42
CA VAL A 127 -5.39 8.13 -0.01
C VAL A 127 -4.34 9.04 0.64
N SER A 128 -4.80 9.90 1.53
CA SER A 128 -3.97 10.68 2.43
C SER A 128 -3.69 9.89 3.72
N LEU A 129 -2.45 9.92 4.20
CA LEU A 129 -2.04 9.36 5.50
C LEU A 129 -2.14 10.38 6.64
N GLY A 130 -2.57 11.61 6.34
CA GLY A 130 -2.71 12.69 7.31
C GLY A 130 -2.27 14.04 6.75
N LYS A 131 -2.27 15.06 7.60
CA LYS A 131 -2.00 16.46 7.20
C LYS A 131 -0.53 16.76 6.84
N THR A 132 0.38 15.88 7.19
CA THR A 132 1.82 16.08 6.97
C THR A 132 2.36 15.02 6.02
N THR A 133 3.16 15.45 5.05
CA THR A 133 3.87 14.52 4.16
C THR A 133 4.90 13.71 4.95
N LEU A 134 4.81 12.41 4.85
CA LEU A 134 5.73 11.47 5.47
C LEU A 134 6.88 11.11 4.52
N ARG A 135 8.06 10.83 5.06
CA ARG A 135 9.14 10.23 4.28
C ARG A 135 8.76 8.82 3.82
N THR A 136 9.31 8.36 2.70
CA THR A 136 9.03 7.05 2.08
C THR A 136 9.10 5.91 3.09
N GLU A 137 10.18 5.83 3.87
CA GLU A 137 10.37 4.80 4.90
C GLU A 137 9.31 4.85 6.01
N THR A 138 8.84 6.06 6.34
CA THR A 138 7.80 6.27 7.36
C THR A 138 6.41 6.02 6.79
N ALA A 139 6.16 6.45 5.56
CA ALA A 139 4.86 6.30 4.90
C ALA A 139 4.45 4.82 4.77
N GLY A 140 5.39 3.95 4.38
CA GLY A 140 5.14 2.51 4.29
C GLY A 140 4.74 1.89 5.63
N LEU A 141 5.49 2.20 6.69
CA LEU A 141 5.19 1.72 8.03
C LEU A 141 3.85 2.25 8.55
N ALA A 142 3.59 3.55 8.37
CA ALA A 142 2.35 4.18 8.79
C ALA A 142 1.13 3.59 8.06
N ALA A 143 1.22 3.43 6.74
CA ALA A 143 0.13 2.86 5.94
C ALA A 143 -0.21 1.43 6.37
N ILE A 144 0.81 0.58 6.61
CA ILE A 144 0.61 -0.78 7.12
C ILE A 144 -0.04 -0.75 8.50
N ALA A 145 0.47 0.07 9.43
CA ALA A 145 -0.07 0.15 10.78
C ALA A 145 -1.53 0.63 10.80
N MET A 146 -1.86 1.66 10.00
CA MET A 146 -3.23 2.16 9.87
C MET A 146 -4.16 1.10 9.25
N THR A 147 -3.68 0.36 8.24
CA THR A 147 -4.45 -0.72 7.60
C THR A 147 -4.75 -1.84 8.58
N LEU A 148 -3.74 -2.31 9.31
CA LEU A 148 -3.91 -3.37 10.32
C LEU A 148 -4.87 -2.93 11.43
N TYR A 149 -4.75 -1.67 11.88
CA TYR A 149 -5.58 -1.12 12.95
C TYR A 149 -7.06 -0.98 12.53
N GLU A 150 -7.33 -0.36 11.39
CA GLU A 150 -8.71 -0.13 10.93
C GLU A 150 -9.40 -1.44 10.51
N LEU A 151 -8.68 -2.42 10.02
CA LEU A 151 -9.23 -3.73 9.63
C LEU A 151 -9.17 -4.77 10.75
N GLU A 152 -8.64 -4.45 11.93
CA GLU A 152 -8.51 -5.39 13.06
C GLU A 152 -7.76 -6.68 12.67
N LEU A 153 -6.63 -6.53 11.96
CA LEU A 153 -5.81 -7.64 11.44
C LEU A 153 -4.68 -8.02 12.41
#